data_ed75b01d15fcd74d1319e24e3d05ad87
#
_entry.id   ed75b01d15fcd74d1319e24e3d05ad87
#
_cell.length_a   1.000
_cell.length_b   1.000
_cell.length_c   1.000
_cell.angle_alpha   90.00
_cell.angle_beta   90.00
_cell.angle_gamma   90.00
#
_symmetry.space_group_name_H-M   'P 1'
#
loop_
_entity.id
_entity.type
_entity.pdbx_description
1 polymer ?
#
loop_
_entity_poly.entity_id
_entity_poly.type
_entity_poly.pdbx_seq_one_letter_code
_entity_poly.pdbx_strand_id
1 'polypeptide(L)'
;MKLADRVNKVRPSFTLEMTSRAAELKYAGHDVINFSAGQPDFNTPENIISAAKTAMDQGLTKYTAGSGMIELRQAICKKVKRENKIDI
;
A
#
# COMPACT_ATOMS: atom_id res chain seq x y z
N MET A 1 -2.15 29.31 13.61
CA MET A 1 -3.11 29.09 12.49
C MET A 1 -4.32 28.37 13.06
N LYS A 2 -5.55 28.89 12.87
CA LYS A 2 -6.78 28.25 13.38
C LYS A 2 -7.27 27.25 12.32
N LEU A 3 -7.37 25.98 12.65
CA LEU A 3 -7.94 24.95 11.78
C LEU A 3 -9.48 25.07 11.76
N ALA A 4 -10.10 24.63 10.68
CA ALA A 4 -11.56 24.58 10.62
C ALA A 4 -12.11 23.56 11.64
N ASP A 5 -13.22 23.88 12.29
CA ASP A 5 -13.80 23.05 13.37
C ASP A 5 -14.15 21.62 12.92
N ARG A 6 -14.45 21.42 11.64
CA ARG A 6 -14.70 20.10 11.05
C ARG A 6 -13.47 19.16 11.12
N VAL A 7 -12.24 19.71 11.09
CA VAL A 7 -11.01 18.91 11.19
C VAL A 7 -10.89 18.25 12.56
N ASN A 8 -11.31 18.98 13.61
CA ASN A 8 -11.30 18.47 14.99
C ASN A 8 -12.33 17.35 15.24
N LYS A 9 -13.29 17.17 14.31
CA LYS A 9 -14.31 16.10 14.39
C LYS A 9 -13.86 14.81 13.69
N VAL A 10 -12.79 14.86 12.90
CA VAL A 10 -12.24 13.67 12.23
C VAL A 10 -11.42 12.90 13.25
N ARG A 11 -11.84 11.67 13.52
CA ARG A 11 -11.08 10.78 14.40
C ARG A 11 -9.89 10.19 13.64
N PRO A 12 -8.70 10.10 14.24
CA PRO A 12 -7.58 9.35 13.68
C PRO A 12 -7.97 7.89 13.38
N SER A 13 -7.25 7.28 12.47
CA SER A 13 -7.42 5.84 12.23
C SER A 13 -6.94 5.05 13.44
N PHE A 14 -7.86 4.35 14.09
CA PHE A 14 -7.56 3.51 15.26
C PHE A 14 -6.47 2.45 14.95
N THR A 15 -6.51 1.85 13.76
CA THR A 15 -5.51 0.87 13.32
C THR A 15 -4.11 1.47 13.27
N LEU A 16 -3.97 2.68 12.70
CA LEU A 16 -2.68 3.36 12.63
C LEU A 16 -2.17 3.75 14.03
N GLU A 17 -3.07 4.22 14.90
CA GLU A 17 -2.73 4.56 16.28
C GLU A 17 -2.23 3.33 17.06
N MET A 18 -2.92 2.20 16.95
CA MET A 18 -2.51 0.95 17.59
C MET A 18 -1.16 0.44 17.05
N THR A 19 -0.94 0.53 15.74
CA THR A 19 0.34 0.14 15.14
C THR A 19 1.48 1.01 15.64
N SER A 20 1.29 2.32 15.71
CA SER A 20 2.29 3.25 16.25
C SER A 20 2.59 2.98 17.72
N ARG A 21 1.55 2.75 18.53
CA ARG A 21 1.71 2.43 19.93
C ARG A 21 2.47 1.13 20.16
N ALA A 22 2.17 0.09 19.39
CA ALA A 22 2.90 -1.18 19.45
C ALA A 22 4.39 -0.99 19.10
N ALA A 23 4.68 -0.17 18.09
CA ALA A 23 6.06 0.14 17.70
C ALA A 23 6.81 0.91 18.80
N GLU A 24 6.18 1.92 19.43
CA GLU A 24 6.75 2.67 20.56
C GLU A 24 7.11 1.75 21.74
N LEU A 25 6.19 0.87 22.13
CA LEU A 25 6.41 -0.07 23.23
C LEU A 25 7.56 -1.04 22.91
N LYS A 26 7.61 -1.52 21.68
CA LYS A 26 8.69 -2.39 21.21
C LYS A 26 10.05 -1.70 21.23
N TYR A 27 10.08 -0.43 20.81
CA TYR A 27 11.27 0.41 20.87
C TYR A 27 11.73 0.67 22.31
N ALA A 28 10.78 0.80 23.26
CA ALA A 28 11.04 0.94 24.70
C ALA A 28 11.51 -0.36 25.37
N GLY A 29 11.67 -1.46 24.63
CA GLY A 29 12.19 -2.74 25.12
C GLY A 29 11.13 -3.70 25.68
N HIS A 30 9.83 -3.38 25.49
CA HIS A 30 8.78 -4.32 25.87
C HIS A 30 8.63 -5.45 24.85
N ASP A 31 8.34 -6.67 25.33
CA ASP A 31 7.96 -7.78 24.48
C ASP A 31 6.49 -7.61 24.04
N VAL A 32 6.29 -7.20 22.79
CA VAL A 32 4.97 -6.86 22.24
C VAL A 32 4.65 -7.76 21.06
N ILE A 33 3.55 -8.49 21.16
CA ILE A 33 2.94 -9.22 20.05
C ILE A 33 1.90 -8.30 19.41
N ASN A 34 2.12 -7.94 18.15
CA ASN A 34 1.28 -6.96 17.45
C ASN A 34 0.29 -7.65 16.50
N PHE A 35 -1.01 -7.48 16.77
CA PHE A 35 -2.12 -7.93 15.94
C PHE A 35 -2.93 -6.77 15.34
N SER A 36 -2.41 -5.55 15.36
CA SER A 36 -3.17 -4.36 14.95
C SER A 36 -3.36 -4.23 13.44
N ALA A 37 -2.44 -4.80 12.65
CA ALA A 37 -2.53 -4.79 11.19
C ALA A 37 -2.03 -6.11 10.61
N GLY A 38 -2.72 -6.59 9.58
CA GLY A 38 -2.29 -7.75 8.81
C GLY A 38 -1.43 -7.35 7.62
N GLN A 39 -0.30 -8.01 7.47
CA GLN A 39 0.53 -7.95 6.26
C GLN A 39 1.15 -9.33 6.01
N PRO A 40 1.43 -9.69 4.76
CA PRO A 40 2.18 -10.90 4.47
C PRO A 40 3.54 -10.87 5.15
N ASP A 41 3.97 -11.99 5.75
CA ASP A 41 5.29 -12.16 6.35
C ASP A 41 6.38 -12.48 5.31
N PHE A 42 5.99 -12.86 4.10
CA PHE A 42 6.86 -13.05 2.97
C PHE A 42 7.22 -11.71 2.31
N ASN A 43 8.44 -11.58 1.85
CA ASN A 43 8.84 -10.46 1.01
C ASN A 43 8.12 -10.49 -0.34
N THR A 44 8.08 -9.34 -1.01
CA THR A 44 7.62 -9.26 -2.40
C THR A 44 8.42 -10.25 -3.27
N PRO A 45 7.76 -11.04 -4.14
CA PRO A 45 8.45 -12.00 -5.01
C PRO A 45 9.57 -11.35 -5.84
N GLU A 46 10.69 -12.06 -5.99
CA GLU A 46 11.90 -11.51 -6.62
C GLU A 46 11.69 -11.03 -8.06
N ASN A 47 10.85 -11.72 -8.82
CA ASN A 47 10.49 -11.30 -10.18
C ASN A 47 9.77 -9.93 -10.20
N ILE A 48 8.98 -9.61 -9.20
CA ILE A 48 8.31 -8.31 -9.07
C ILE A 48 9.31 -7.25 -8.66
N ILE A 49 10.20 -7.56 -7.71
CA ILE A 49 11.28 -6.65 -7.29
C ILE A 49 12.18 -6.32 -8.48
N SER A 50 12.59 -7.31 -9.25
CA SER A 50 13.43 -7.13 -10.44
C SER A 50 12.74 -6.29 -11.52
N ALA A 51 11.45 -6.51 -11.75
CA ALA A 51 10.67 -5.71 -12.69
C ALA A 51 10.58 -4.24 -12.25
N ALA A 52 10.39 -3.98 -10.95
CA ALA A 52 10.36 -2.63 -10.42
C ALA A 52 11.71 -1.92 -10.56
N LYS A 53 12.83 -2.59 -10.27
CA LYS A 53 14.18 -2.06 -10.48
C LYS A 53 14.41 -1.69 -11.95
N THR A 54 14.08 -2.60 -12.87
CA THR A 54 14.19 -2.37 -14.31
C THR A 54 13.36 -1.16 -14.76
N ALA A 55 12.13 -1.04 -14.27
CA ALA A 55 11.27 0.10 -14.61
C ALA A 55 11.88 1.43 -14.13
N MET A 56 12.49 1.46 -12.93
CA MET A 56 13.21 2.64 -12.44
C MET A 56 14.43 2.97 -13.29
N ASP A 57 15.23 1.98 -13.65
CA ASP A 57 16.41 2.15 -14.51
C ASP A 57 16.03 2.69 -15.91
N GLN A 58 14.85 2.33 -16.40
CA GLN A 58 14.28 2.85 -17.66
C GLN A 58 13.63 4.24 -17.50
N GLY A 59 13.66 4.83 -16.32
CA GLY A 59 13.10 6.15 -16.07
C GLY A 59 11.57 6.20 -16.01
N LEU A 60 10.88 5.08 -15.79
CA LEU A 60 9.43 5.00 -15.60
C LEU A 60 9.01 5.55 -14.22
N THR A 61 9.41 6.79 -13.95
CA THR A 61 9.25 7.47 -12.65
C THR A 61 8.46 8.78 -12.77
N LYS A 62 7.74 8.98 -13.86
CA LYS A 62 6.99 10.20 -14.14
C LYS A 62 5.51 10.04 -13.78
N TYR A 63 4.81 11.17 -13.73
CA TYR A 63 3.35 11.16 -13.57
C TYR A 63 2.66 10.39 -14.68
N THR A 64 1.60 9.70 -14.31
CA THR A 64 0.71 9.00 -15.24
C THR A 64 -0.62 9.75 -15.35
N ALA A 65 -1.47 9.35 -16.31
CA ALA A 65 -2.86 9.82 -16.34
C ALA A 65 -3.61 9.49 -15.04
N GLY A 66 -4.62 10.24 -14.67
CA GLY A 66 -5.41 10.01 -13.44
C GLY A 66 -6.06 8.62 -13.38
N SER A 67 -6.30 8.00 -14.53
CA SER A 67 -6.79 6.60 -14.63
C SER A 67 -5.68 5.53 -14.53
N GLY A 68 -4.44 5.94 -14.36
CA GLY A 68 -3.27 5.05 -14.32
C GLY A 68 -2.71 4.69 -15.70
N MET A 69 -1.67 3.87 -15.71
CA MET A 69 -1.01 3.39 -16.93
C MET A 69 -1.93 2.46 -17.72
N ILE A 70 -1.98 2.66 -19.04
CA ILE A 70 -2.83 1.85 -19.92
C ILE A 70 -2.40 0.39 -19.95
N GLU A 71 -1.09 0.13 -19.90
CA GLU A 71 -0.52 -1.21 -19.86
C GLU A 71 -0.96 -1.99 -18.62
N LEU A 72 -0.98 -1.34 -17.46
CA LEU A 72 -1.47 -1.94 -16.20
C LEU A 72 -2.96 -2.24 -16.29
N ARG A 73 -3.76 -1.30 -16.81
CA ARG A 73 -5.21 -1.48 -16.97
C ARG A 73 -5.51 -2.66 -17.89
N GLN A 74 -4.81 -2.76 -19.02
CA GLN A 74 -4.95 -3.89 -19.94
C GLN A 74 -4.53 -5.22 -19.31
N ALA A 75 -3.47 -5.21 -18.49
CA ALA A 75 -3.03 -6.40 -17.76
C ALA A 75 -4.08 -6.85 -16.74
N ILE A 76 -4.73 -5.91 -16.03
CA ILE A 76 -5.83 -6.18 -15.11
C ILE A 76 -7.01 -6.81 -15.85
N CYS A 77 -7.47 -6.23 -16.97
CA CYS A 77 -8.56 -6.80 -17.78
C CYS A 77 -8.24 -8.24 -18.22
N LYS A 78 -7.03 -8.47 -18.73
CA LYS A 78 -6.59 -9.81 -19.13
C LYS A 78 -6.58 -10.80 -17.97
N LYS A 79 -6.10 -10.37 -16.79
CA LYS A 79 -6.08 -11.21 -15.58
C LYS A 79 -7.50 -11.57 -15.14
N VAL A 80 -8.38 -10.59 -15.03
CA VAL A 80 -9.76 -10.78 -14.58
C VAL A 80 -10.53 -11.68 -15.55
N LYS A 81 -10.35 -11.49 -16.86
CA LYS A 81 -10.95 -12.37 -17.88
C LYS A 81 -10.44 -13.82 -17.75
N ARG A 82 -9.14 -14.01 -17.59
CA ARG A 82 -8.52 -15.34 -17.48
C ARG A 82 -8.95 -16.09 -16.23
N GLU A 83 -8.91 -15.43 -15.08
CA GLU A 83 -9.06 -16.06 -13.77
C GLU A 83 -10.50 -16.05 -13.25
N ASN A 84 -11.22 -14.96 -13.49
CA ASN A 84 -12.58 -14.77 -12.99
C ASN A 84 -13.66 -14.95 -14.05
N LYS A 85 -13.30 -15.09 -15.35
CA LYS A 85 -14.23 -15.20 -16.49
C LYS A 85 -15.12 -13.95 -16.66
N ILE A 86 -14.66 -12.79 -16.20
CA ILE A 86 -15.34 -11.50 -16.33
C ILE A 86 -14.70 -10.73 -17.47
N ASP A 87 -15.52 -10.24 -18.40
CA ASP A 87 -15.07 -9.39 -19.52
C ASP A 87 -15.37 -7.92 -19.18
N ILE A 88 -14.31 -7.10 -19.09
CA ILE A 88 -14.33 -5.67 -18.76
C ILE A 88 -13.45 -4.87 -19.71
#